data_b96ce79ef0589544c859028708f9498d
#
_entry.id   b96ce79ef0589544c859028708f9498d
#
_cell.length_a   1.000
_cell.length_b   1.000
_cell.length_c   1.000
_cell.angle_alpha   90.00
_cell.angle_beta   90.00
_cell.angle_gamma   90.00
#
_symmetry.space_group_name_H-M   'P 1'
#
loop_
_entity.id
_entity.type
_entity.pdbx_description
1 polymer ?
#
loop_
_entity_poly.entity_id
_entity_poly.type
_entity_poly.pdbx_seq_one_letter_code
_entity_poly.pdbx_strand_id
1 'polypeptide(L)'
;MTIGKRILHVYARCFKGTKNVRSGVSGLILGTFLAAATLMAQAADEVLAKAKSLLDANNPQAAYNLLVPLQSERAGDPDYDYLLGVSALDLGKNTEAVFALERVLSMRPDSAPARAQIARAYFALKETDTARREFENVKKQEVPKEVRQTIDRYLDAIDRIAETEKFKARFFVEFAFGWDSNINSATRIDSVAVPAFNNLIFSLAPGSTEEHDLFFSAGAGTNISNPLGHNWSLIGGLSAYKRNNFQHDDFDTGYLDSYLGVAKKYERDTWTLVGQGNMFFVDNSAYNSEYRNALGGTLQWAHDFNARNQISAYVQYAYLSYPEQSPRDANRYIAGIGYAHAFKGADPILYVGAYSGAELTTDSSFSYLGHRPIGLRFGGQKLISNDWLAFFSVAAEWRKYCGIDPTFLLTREDKQYSAAVGLQLSLANDWKFSPQLTYLNNASNISINEYDRAQVFVTLRRDF
;
A
#
# COMPACT_ATOMS: atom_id res chain seq x y z
N MET A 1 -12.61 -17.79 1.44
CA MET A 1 -13.79 -18.55 1.88
C MET A 1 -13.89 -19.98 1.31
N THR A 2 -13.07 -20.40 0.37
CA THR A 2 -13.18 -21.70 -0.32
C THR A 2 -12.23 -22.80 0.19
N ILE A 3 -11.28 -22.46 1.05
CA ILE A 3 -10.18 -23.35 1.49
C ILE A 3 -10.60 -24.28 2.65
N GLY A 4 -11.54 -23.87 3.50
CA GLY A 4 -12.01 -24.64 4.66
C GLY A 4 -12.79 -25.92 4.35
N LYS A 5 -13.38 -26.00 3.17
CA LYS A 5 -14.32 -27.08 2.80
C LYS A 5 -13.67 -28.45 2.52
N ARG A 6 -12.37 -28.49 2.21
CA ARG A 6 -11.69 -29.75 1.81
C ARG A 6 -11.22 -30.61 2.98
N ILE A 7 -11.03 -30.04 4.17
CA ILE A 7 -10.57 -30.80 5.34
C ILE A 7 -11.67 -31.73 5.85
N LEU A 8 -12.92 -31.34 5.85
CA LEU A 8 -14.04 -32.13 6.34
C LEU A 8 -14.30 -33.39 5.50
N HIS A 9 -14.15 -33.30 4.18
CA HIS A 9 -14.48 -34.40 3.24
C HIS A 9 -13.48 -35.57 3.28
N VAL A 10 -12.21 -35.30 3.60
CA VAL A 10 -11.16 -36.32 3.57
C VAL A 10 -11.21 -37.20 4.83
N TYR A 11 -11.54 -36.64 6.00
CA TYR A 11 -11.65 -37.42 7.24
C TYR A 11 -12.94 -38.22 7.37
N ALA A 12 -14.02 -37.86 6.67
CA ALA A 12 -15.29 -38.62 6.71
C ALA A 12 -15.20 -40.03 6.11
N ARG A 13 -14.18 -40.34 5.31
CA ARG A 13 -14.01 -41.67 4.69
C ARG A 13 -13.27 -42.71 5.56
N CYS A 14 -12.62 -42.31 6.64
CA CYS A 14 -11.79 -43.20 7.45
C CYS A 14 -12.50 -43.94 8.60
N PHE A 15 -13.76 -43.64 8.87
CA PHE A 15 -14.51 -44.28 9.99
C PHE A 15 -15.54 -45.31 9.55
N LYS A 16 -15.17 -46.20 8.62
CA LYS A 16 -15.96 -47.42 8.39
C LYS A 16 -15.15 -48.66 8.77
N GLY A 17 -15.51 -49.24 9.90
CA GLY A 17 -15.17 -50.65 10.19
C GLY A 17 -14.76 -50.95 11.62
N THR A 18 -15.72 -51.35 12.43
CA THR A 18 -15.56 -52.58 13.26
C THR A 18 -16.94 -53.06 13.71
N LYS A 19 -17.26 -54.28 13.34
CA LYS A 19 -18.47 -55.00 13.78
C LYS A 19 -18.10 -56.09 14.80
N ASN A 20 -19.04 -56.26 15.74
CA ASN A 20 -19.41 -57.50 16.45
C ASN A 20 -18.47 -58.16 17.49
N VAL A 21 -18.98 -58.40 18.72
CA VAL A 21 -19.18 -59.75 19.30
C VAL A 21 -20.30 -59.75 20.36
N ARG A 22 -21.03 -60.86 20.40
CA ARG A 22 -22.25 -61.17 21.15
C ARG A 22 -22.04 -61.76 22.55
N SER A 23 -23.12 -61.69 23.37
CA SER A 23 -23.82 -62.65 24.27
C SER A 23 -23.66 -62.30 25.75
N GLY A 24 -24.68 -62.39 26.59
CA GLY A 24 -25.95 -62.98 26.73
C GLY A 24 -26.49 -62.88 28.16
N VAL A 25 -27.75 -62.59 28.27
CA VAL A 25 -28.78 -62.95 29.31
C VAL A 25 -28.51 -62.86 30.81
N SER A 26 -29.22 -61.99 31.52
CA SER A 26 -30.17 -62.27 32.63
C SER A 26 -30.45 -61.07 33.56
N GLY A 27 -31.74 -60.73 33.79
CA GLY A 27 -32.14 -59.91 34.94
C GLY A 27 -33.31 -58.93 34.65
N LEU A 28 -34.56 -59.39 34.87
CA LEU A 28 -35.80 -58.74 34.47
C LEU A 28 -36.26 -57.53 35.33
N ILE A 29 -35.46 -56.92 36.13
CA ILE A 29 -35.81 -55.72 36.95
C ILE A 29 -34.82 -54.53 36.69
N LEU A 30 -33.74 -54.80 36.03
CA LEU A 30 -32.79 -53.74 35.54
C LEU A 30 -33.17 -53.19 34.13
N GLY A 31 -34.23 -53.82 33.53
CA GLY A 31 -34.60 -53.61 32.10
C GLY A 31 -35.25 -52.25 31.77
N THR A 32 -35.93 -51.60 32.72
CA THR A 32 -36.59 -50.32 32.42
C THR A 32 -35.66 -49.13 32.50
N PHE A 33 -34.64 -49.14 33.37
CA PHE A 33 -33.61 -48.12 33.42
C PHE A 33 -32.57 -48.27 32.28
N LEU A 34 -32.26 -49.52 31.89
CA LEU A 34 -31.36 -49.79 30.78
C LEU A 34 -32.01 -49.46 29.42
N ALA A 35 -33.32 -49.70 29.26
CA ALA A 35 -34.07 -49.36 28.05
C ALA A 35 -34.21 -47.83 27.86
N ALA A 36 -34.39 -47.07 28.92
CA ALA A 36 -34.42 -45.60 28.87
C ALA A 36 -33.01 -45.03 28.55
N ALA A 37 -31.94 -45.58 29.12
CA ALA A 37 -30.57 -45.18 28.84
C ALA A 37 -30.13 -45.53 27.40
N THR A 38 -30.57 -46.67 26.86
CA THR A 38 -30.28 -47.06 25.48
C THR A 38 -31.09 -46.24 24.47
N LEU A 39 -32.33 -45.85 24.79
CA LEU A 39 -33.13 -44.94 23.95
C LEU A 39 -32.56 -43.50 23.94
N MET A 40 -32.06 -43.01 25.07
CA MET A 40 -31.38 -41.72 25.14
C MET A 40 -30.03 -41.74 24.42
N ALA A 41 -29.25 -42.80 24.51
CA ALA A 41 -27.99 -42.96 23.76
C ALA A 41 -28.24 -43.08 22.26
N GLN A 42 -29.28 -43.77 21.81
CA GLN A 42 -29.65 -43.85 20.38
C GLN A 42 -30.16 -42.52 19.83
N ALA A 43 -30.98 -41.78 20.58
CA ALA A 43 -31.42 -40.44 20.18
C ALA A 43 -30.27 -39.43 20.15
N ALA A 44 -29.29 -39.59 21.04
CA ALA A 44 -28.09 -38.76 21.06
C ALA A 44 -27.17 -39.00 19.83
N ASP A 45 -27.00 -40.24 19.42
CA ASP A 45 -26.23 -40.60 18.21
C ASP A 45 -26.91 -40.11 16.95
N GLU A 46 -28.25 -40.09 16.93
CA GLU A 46 -29.03 -39.56 15.79
C GLU A 46 -28.85 -38.05 15.62
N VAL A 47 -28.81 -37.29 16.73
CA VAL A 47 -28.55 -35.82 16.68
C VAL A 47 -27.16 -35.53 16.17
N LEU A 48 -26.12 -36.24 16.62
CA LEU A 48 -24.76 -36.05 16.12
C LEU A 48 -24.62 -36.43 14.65
N ALA A 49 -25.26 -37.53 14.23
CA ALA A 49 -25.29 -37.94 12.81
C ALA A 49 -25.98 -36.89 11.95
N LYS A 50 -27.08 -36.30 12.42
CA LYS A 50 -27.79 -35.21 11.73
C LYS A 50 -26.96 -33.94 11.68
N ALA A 51 -26.32 -33.53 12.75
CA ALA A 51 -25.43 -32.36 12.78
C ALA A 51 -24.27 -32.53 11.83
N LYS A 52 -23.65 -33.73 11.78
CA LYS A 52 -22.59 -34.05 10.82
C LYS A 52 -23.09 -33.96 9.37
N SER A 53 -24.25 -34.54 9.08
CA SER A 53 -24.87 -34.46 7.73
C SER A 53 -25.13 -33.03 7.30
N LEU A 54 -25.56 -32.15 8.22
CA LEU A 54 -25.77 -30.73 7.96
C LEU A 54 -24.46 -29.99 7.64
N LEU A 55 -23.37 -30.31 8.36
CA LEU A 55 -22.05 -29.77 8.09
C LEU A 55 -21.53 -30.25 6.73
N ASP A 56 -21.70 -31.55 6.41
CA ASP A 56 -21.33 -32.12 5.12
C ASP A 56 -22.12 -31.48 3.95
N ALA A 57 -23.40 -31.12 4.23
CA ALA A 57 -24.25 -30.36 3.30
C ALA A 57 -23.95 -28.84 3.26
N ASN A 58 -22.89 -28.38 3.96
CA ASN A 58 -22.49 -26.97 4.05
C ASN A 58 -23.58 -26.07 4.68
N ASN A 59 -24.29 -26.57 5.67
CA ASN A 59 -25.27 -25.81 6.44
C ASN A 59 -24.86 -25.72 7.94
N PRO A 60 -23.78 -24.96 8.26
CA PRO A 60 -23.27 -24.84 9.61
C PRO A 60 -24.27 -24.18 10.59
N GLN A 61 -25.14 -23.29 10.08
CA GLN A 61 -26.15 -22.64 10.90
C GLN A 61 -27.17 -23.64 11.45
N ALA A 62 -27.67 -24.56 10.62
CA ALA A 62 -28.59 -25.58 11.08
C ALA A 62 -27.92 -26.56 12.03
N ALA A 63 -26.67 -26.95 11.78
CA ALA A 63 -25.90 -27.80 12.69
C ALA A 63 -25.69 -27.14 14.05
N TYR A 64 -25.26 -25.87 14.04
CA TYR A 64 -25.06 -25.09 15.26
C TYR A 64 -26.37 -24.96 16.10
N ASN A 65 -27.47 -24.59 15.45
CA ASN A 65 -28.77 -24.44 16.11
C ASN A 65 -29.28 -25.77 16.71
N LEU A 66 -28.92 -26.90 16.12
CA LEU A 66 -29.26 -28.24 16.60
C LEU A 66 -28.40 -28.60 17.81
N LEU A 67 -27.13 -28.17 17.88
CA LEU A 67 -26.18 -28.55 18.92
C LEU A 67 -26.25 -27.66 20.16
N VAL A 68 -26.36 -26.33 20.00
CA VAL A 68 -26.28 -25.36 21.12
C VAL A 68 -27.22 -25.65 22.27
N PRO A 69 -28.49 -26.02 22.07
CA PRO A 69 -29.40 -26.34 23.21
C PRO A 69 -28.93 -27.50 24.09
N LEU A 70 -28.07 -28.38 23.56
CA LEU A 70 -27.56 -29.55 24.25
C LEU A 70 -26.22 -29.30 24.98
N GLN A 71 -25.70 -28.07 24.92
CA GLN A 71 -24.38 -27.75 25.44
C GLN A 71 -24.24 -27.99 26.94
N SER A 72 -25.28 -27.71 27.74
CA SER A 72 -25.29 -27.95 29.18
C SER A 72 -25.21 -29.43 29.56
N GLU A 73 -25.69 -30.31 28.68
CA GLU A 73 -25.75 -31.74 28.90
C GLU A 73 -24.62 -32.52 28.27
N ARG A 74 -24.06 -31.99 27.12
CA ARG A 74 -23.13 -32.71 26.28
C ARG A 74 -21.72 -32.13 26.23
N ALA A 75 -21.47 -30.97 26.89
CA ALA A 75 -20.11 -30.41 26.95
C ALA A 75 -19.15 -31.41 27.63
N GLY A 76 -18.01 -31.68 26.96
CA GLY A 76 -17.05 -32.70 27.37
C GLY A 76 -17.19 -34.03 26.60
N ASP A 77 -18.25 -34.25 25.82
CA ASP A 77 -18.31 -35.32 24.81
C ASP A 77 -17.50 -34.90 23.59
N PRO A 78 -16.40 -35.60 23.26
CA PRO A 78 -15.50 -35.16 22.20
C PRO A 78 -16.15 -35.11 20.80
N ASP A 79 -17.10 -35.99 20.52
CA ASP A 79 -17.77 -36.03 19.22
C ASP A 79 -18.80 -34.90 19.10
N TYR A 80 -19.49 -34.57 20.17
CA TYR A 80 -20.37 -33.42 20.28
C TYR A 80 -19.58 -32.11 20.19
N ASP A 81 -18.53 -31.94 21.01
CA ASP A 81 -17.72 -30.73 21.06
C ASP A 81 -16.98 -30.48 19.74
N TYR A 82 -16.59 -31.53 19.03
CA TYR A 82 -15.99 -31.39 17.71
C TYR A 82 -16.97 -30.79 16.71
N LEU A 83 -18.21 -31.33 16.63
CA LEU A 83 -19.23 -30.84 15.70
C LEU A 83 -19.68 -29.41 16.06
N LEU A 84 -19.82 -29.12 17.38
CA LEU A 84 -20.13 -27.77 17.86
C LEU A 84 -19.00 -26.78 17.45
N GLY A 85 -17.75 -27.16 17.70
CA GLY A 85 -16.59 -26.34 17.37
C GLY A 85 -16.46 -26.05 15.87
N VAL A 86 -16.67 -27.07 15.02
CA VAL A 86 -16.65 -26.90 13.57
C VAL A 86 -17.79 -26.00 13.08
N SER A 87 -19.01 -26.20 13.59
CA SER A 87 -20.16 -25.38 13.22
C SER A 87 -19.99 -23.92 13.64
N ALA A 88 -19.48 -23.68 14.86
CA ALA A 88 -19.17 -22.35 15.36
C ALA A 88 -18.09 -21.65 14.51
N LEU A 89 -17.02 -22.38 14.18
CA LEU A 89 -15.92 -21.87 13.35
C LEU A 89 -16.40 -21.45 11.96
N ASP A 90 -17.21 -22.27 11.31
CA ASP A 90 -17.72 -21.97 9.95
C ASP A 90 -18.76 -20.81 9.96
N LEU A 91 -19.31 -20.47 11.12
CA LEU A 91 -20.15 -19.29 11.37
C LEU A 91 -19.35 -18.04 11.79
N GLY A 92 -18.03 -18.14 11.93
CA GLY A 92 -17.18 -17.04 12.41
C GLY A 92 -17.23 -16.81 13.93
N LYS A 93 -17.84 -17.70 14.69
CA LYS A 93 -17.86 -17.69 16.17
C LYS A 93 -16.57 -18.32 16.72
N ASN A 94 -15.44 -17.68 16.39
CA ASN A 94 -14.12 -18.26 16.55
C ASN A 94 -13.78 -18.58 18.01
N THR A 95 -14.15 -17.73 18.98
CA THR A 95 -13.90 -17.95 20.40
C THR A 95 -14.68 -19.16 20.93
N GLU A 96 -15.95 -19.30 20.56
CA GLU A 96 -16.76 -20.46 20.91
C GLU A 96 -16.19 -21.76 20.33
N ALA A 97 -15.69 -21.68 19.08
CA ALA A 97 -15.03 -22.80 18.42
C ALA A 97 -13.76 -23.24 19.18
N VAL A 98 -12.93 -22.28 19.62
CA VAL A 98 -11.74 -22.59 20.42
C VAL A 98 -12.13 -23.35 21.70
N PHE A 99 -13.06 -22.85 22.49
CA PHE A 99 -13.46 -23.51 23.72
C PHE A 99 -14.01 -24.93 23.51
N ALA A 100 -14.81 -25.15 22.47
CA ALA A 100 -15.32 -26.48 22.15
C ALA A 100 -14.19 -27.43 21.73
N LEU A 101 -13.28 -26.97 20.85
CA LEU A 101 -12.18 -27.79 20.33
C LEU A 101 -11.08 -28.03 21.37
N GLU A 102 -10.87 -27.12 22.33
CA GLU A 102 -9.98 -27.35 23.48
C GLU A 102 -10.49 -28.49 24.36
N ARG A 103 -11.82 -28.60 24.62
CA ARG A 103 -12.41 -29.73 25.33
C ARG A 103 -12.19 -31.05 24.58
N VAL A 104 -12.30 -31.03 23.23
CA VAL A 104 -11.97 -32.22 22.43
C VAL A 104 -10.50 -32.63 22.65
N LEU A 105 -9.56 -31.67 22.55
CA LEU A 105 -8.15 -31.96 22.72
C LEU A 105 -7.74 -32.33 24.13
N SER A 106 -8.51 -31.90 25.15
CA SER A 106 -8.32 -32.36 26.56
C SER A 106 -8.65 -33.84 26.73
N MET A 107 -9.61 -34.34 25.96
CA MET A 107 -10.01 -35.76 26.00
C MET A 107 -9.30 -36.63 24.98
N ARG A 108 -8.96 -36.06 23.83
CA ARG A 108 -8.29 -36.72 22.70
C ARG A 108 -7.10 -35.85 22.20
N PRO A 109 -5.98 -35.83 22.95
CA PRO A 109 -4.83 -34.95 22.63
C PRO A 109 -4.24 -35.16 21.25
N ASP A 110 -4.34 -36.37 20.70
CA ASP A 110 -3.78 -36.74 19.39
C ASP A 110 -4.80 -36.58 18.24
N SER A 111 -5.92 -35.95 18.46
CA SER A 111 -6.93 -35.72 17.41
C SER A 111 -6.42 -34.71 16.39
N ALA A 112 -5.82 -35.19 15.28
CA ALA A 112 -5.40 -34.33 14.18
C ALA A 112 -6.55 -33.49 13.58
N PRO A 113 -7.79 -34.01 13.42
CA PRO A 113 -8.91 -33.19 12.95
C PRO A 113 -9.24 -32.04 13.89
N ALA A 114 -9.34 -32.28 15.21
CA ALA A 114 -9.64 -31.22 16.17
C ALA A 114 -8.52 -30.18 16.23
N ARG A 115 -7.26 -30.64 16.21
CA ARG A 115 -6.09 -29.76 16.21
C ARG A 115 -6.02 -28.90 14.95
N ALA A 116 -6.39 -29.43 13.78
CA ALA A 116 -6.45 -28.64 12.55
C ALA A 116 -7.57 -27.58 12.59
N GLN A 117 -8.70 -27.89 13.20
CA GLN A 117 -9.81 -26.94 13.32
C GLN A 117 -9.52 -25.84 14.35
N ILE A 118 -8.91 -26.17 15.49
CA ILE A 118 -8.53 -25.15 16.48
C ILE A 118 -7.44 -24.22 15.93
N ALA A 119 -6.49 -24.75 15.11
CA ALA A 119 -5.52 -23.93 14.42
C ALA A 119 -6.18 -22.92 13.46
N ARG A 120 -7.25 -23.33 12.75
CA ARG A 120 -8.07 -22.43 11.93
C ARG A 120 -8.77 -21.36 12.77
N ALA A 121 -9.28 -21.72 13.94
CA ALA A 121 -9.93 -20.78 14.85
C ALA A 121 -8.95 -19.73 15.38
N TYR A 122 -7.77 -20.14 15.84
CA TYR A 122 -6.70 -19.22 16.24
C TYR A 122 -6.24 -18.31 15.10
N PHE A 123 -6.10 -18.84 13.87
CA PHE A 123 -5.79 -18.04 12.70
C PHE A 123 -6.86 -16.97 12.41
N ALA A 124 -8.14 -17.33 12.55
CA ALA A 124 -9.26 -16.40 12.39
C ALA A 124 -9.31 -15.32 13.48
N LEU A 125 -8.83 -15.64 14.69
CA LEU A 125 -8.66 -14.71 15.82
C LEU A 125 -7.41 -13.85 15.69
N LYS A 126 -6.59 -14.04 14.64
CA LYS A 126 -5.28 -13.39 14.41
C LYS A 126 -4.21 -13.80 15.44
N GLU A 127 -4.41 -14.88 16.14
CA GLU A 127 -3.41 -15.50 17.01
C GLU A 127 -2.47 -16.39 16.18
N THR A 128 -1.68 -15.75 15.31
CA THR A 128 -0.88 -16.40 14.27
C THR A 128 0.17 -17.35 14.84
N ASP A 129 0.81 -17.01 15.95
CA ASP A 129 1.83 -17.87 16.59
C ASP A 129 1.23 -19.16 17.17
N THR A 130 0.05 -19.06 17.80
CA THR A 130 -0.67 -20.21 18.31
C THR A 130 -1.19 -21.08 17.17
N ALA A 131 -1.76 -20.44 16.14
CA ALA A 131 -2.20 -21.14 14.93
C ALA A 131 -1.06 -21.91 14.24
N ARG A 132 0.12 -21.30 14.13
CA ARG A 132 1.33 -21.93 13.59
C ARG A 132 1.70 -23.20 14.34
N ARG A 133 1.84 -23.08 15.66
CA ARG A 133 2.20 -24.23 16.51
C ARG A 133 1.24 -25.38 16.33
N GLU A 134 -0.07 -25.09 16.30
CA GLU A 134 -1.09 -26.14 16.15
C GLU A 134 -1.06 -26.76 14.74
N PHE A 135 -0.88 -25.97 13.66
CA PHE A 135 -0.71 -26.52 12.32
C PHE A 135 0.56 -27.37 12.18
N GLU A 136 1.69 -26.94 12.75
CA GLU A 136 2.93 -27.73 12.75
C GLU A 136 2.78 -29.04 13.52
N ASN A 137 2.03 -29.04 14.63
CA ASN A 137 1.75 -30.26 15.39
C ASN A 137 0.87 -31.25 14.59
N VAL A 138 -0.08 -30.77 13.79
CA VAL A 138 -0.82 -31.63 12.87
C VAL A 138 0.10 -32.18 11.78
N LYS A 139 1.01 -31.37 11.25
CA LYS A 139 1.92 -31.79 10.19
C LYS A 139 2.92 -32.88 10.61
N LYS A 140 3.23 -32.98 11.92
CA LYS A 140 4.06 -34.06 12.51
C LYS A 140 3.35 -35.41 12.54
N GLN A 141 2.02 -35.43 12.39
CA GLN A 141 1.21 -36.65 12.37
C GLN A 141 1.08 -37.18 10.92
N GLU A 142 0.72 -38.45 10.80
CA GLU A 142 0.39 -39.03 9.50
C GLU A 142 -1.00 -38.54 9.04
N VAL A 143 -1.03 -37.51 8.20
CA VAL A 143 -2.23 -36.92 7.65
C VAL A 143 -2.27 -37.06 6.12
N PRO A 144 -3.48 -37.16 5.53
CA PRO A 144 -3.63 -37.22 4.07
C PRO A 144 -2.96 -36.05 3.36
N LYS A 145 -2.49 -36.29 2.13
CA LYS A 145 -1.74 -35.31 1.33
C LYS A 145 -2.51 -34.00 1.13
N GLU A 146 -3.81 -34.09 0.90
CA GLU A 146 -4.69 -32.92 0.69
C GLU A 146 -4.82 -32.06 1.95
N VAL A 147 -4.85 -32.69 3.14
CA VAL A 147 -4.85 -32.01 4.43
C VAL A 147 -3.50 -31.30 4.63
N ARG A 148 -2.40 -31.99 4.36
CA ARG A 148 -1.05 -31.41 4.44
C ARG A 148 -0.91 -30.18 3.54
N GLN A 149 -1.34 -30.25 2.30
CA GLN A 149 -1.33 -29.11 1.36
C GLN A 149 -2.17 -27.93 1.86
N THR A 150 -3.27 -28.20 2.55
CA THR A 150 -4.12 -27.15 3.11
C THR A 150 -3.42 -26.47 4.29
N ILE A 151 -2.78 -27.26 5.15
CA ILE A 151 -1.97 -26.75 6.27
C ILE A 151 -0.80 -25.91 5.75
N ASP A 152 -0.08 -26.36 4.72
CA ASP A 152 1.00 -25.60 4.09
C ASP A 152 0.52 -24.22 3.64
N ARG A 153 -0.68 -24.12 3.04
CA ARG A 153 -1.26 -22.81 2.64
C ARG A 153 -1.56 -21.90 3.84
N TYR A 154 -1.98 -22.45 4.98
CA TYR A 154 -2.16 -21.66 6.18
C TYR A 154 -0.82 -21.19 6.76
N LEU A 155 0.19 -22.07 6.81
CA LEU A 155 1.54 -21.72 7.25
C LEU A 155 2.14 -20.65 6.33
N ASP A 156 2.01 -20.77 5.01
CA ASP A 156 2.44 -19.75 4.05
C ASP A 156 1.70 -18.41 4.25
N ALA A 157 0.42 -18.45 4.65
CA ALA A 157 -0.33 -17.24 4.96
C ALA A 157 0.15 -16.58 6.27
N ILE A 158 0.45 -17.40 7.28
CA ILE A 158 1.03 -16.92 8.55
C ILE A 158 2.42 -16.33 8.31
N ASP A 159 3.26 -16.99 7.48
CA ASP A 159 4.59 -16.47 7.13
C ASP A 159 4.48 -15.11 6.44
N ARG A 160 3.56 -14.95 5.51
CA ARG A 160 3.32 -13.66 4.86
C ARG A 160 2.86 -12.57 5.84
N ILE A 161 2.01 -12.91 6.82
CA ILE A 161 1.61 -11.97 7.87
C ILE A 161 2.84 -11.57 8.71
N ALA A 162 3.62 -12.56 9.17
CA ALA A 162 4.84 -12.33 9.95
C ALA A 162 5.88 -11.48 9.18
N GLU A 163 6.02 -11.69 7.85
CA GLU A 163 6.88 -10.86 7.01
C GLU A 163 6.39 -9.40 6.90
N THR A 164 5.07 -9.15 6.97
CA THR A 164 4.56 -7.77 6.98
C THR A 164 4.79 -7.07 8.33
N GLU A 165 5.00 -7.83 9.40
CA GLU A 165 5.25 -7.33 10.75
C GLU A 165 6.73 -7.16 11.10
N LYS A 166 7.65 -7.42 10.15
CA LYS A 166 9.08 -7.20 10.34
C LYS A 166 9.51 -5.80 9.91
N PHE A 167 10.56 -5.29 10.56
CA PHE A 167 11.28 -4.13 10.07
C PHE A 167 11.79 -4.39 8.65
N LYS A 168 11.53 -3.44 7.76
CA LYS A 168 12.00 -3.47 6.37
C LYS A 168 12.80 -2.22 6.09
N ALA A 169 14.01 -2.41 5.59
CA ALA A 169 14.81 -1.35 4.98
C ALA A 169 15.07 -1.75 3.53
N ARG A 170 14.78 -0.86 2.61
CA ARG A 170 15.05 -1.05 1.18
C ARG A 170 15.99 0.05 0.74
N PHE A 171 17.15 -0.35 0.26
CA PHE A 171 18.13 0.56 -0.32
C PHE A 171 17.99 0.53 -1.83
N PHE A 172 18.35 1.61 -2.48
CA PHE A 172 18.46 1.64 -3.93
C PHE A 172 19.63 2.51 -4.37
N VAL A 173 20.14 2.19 -5.55
CA VAL A 173 21.00 3.06 -6.35
C VAL A 173 20.37 3.24 -7.72
N GLU A 174 20.57 4.42 -8.29
CA GLU A 174 19.97 4.80 -9.57
C GLU A 174 20.92 5.65 -10.38
N PHE A 175 20.98 5.37 -11.68
CA PHE A 175 21.73 6.15 -12.64
C PHE A 175 20.79 6.51 -13.79
N ALA A 176 20.91 7.74 -14.30
CA ALA A 176 20.21 8.12 -15.52
C ALA A 176 21.13 8.82 -16.48
N PHE A 177 20.87 8.63 -17.77
CA PHE A 177 21.52 9.32 -18.86
C PHE A 177 20.47 9.78 -19.86
N GLY A 178 20.60 11.01 -20.35
CA GLY A 178 19.62 11.54 -21.28
C GLY A 178 20.00 12.89 -21.89
N TRP A 179 19.04 13.41 -22.64
CA TRP A 179 19.07 14.71 -23.26
C TRP A 179 17.89 15.56 -22.76
N ASP A 180 18.14 16.86 -22.65
CA ASP A 180 17.21 17.84 -22.13
C ASP A 180 17.26 19.11 -23.02
N SER A 181 16.12 19.48 -23.57
CA SER A 181 16.03 20.62 -24.48
C SER A 181 16.14 21.97 -23.79
N ASN A 182 15.95 22.04 -22.46
CA ASN A 182 15.91 23.32 -21.74
C ASN A 182 16.27 23.08 -20.26
N ILE A 183 17.59 22.93 -20.00
CA ILE A 183 18.13 22.56 -18.69
C ILE A 183 17.87 23.62 -17.62
N ASN A 184 17.81 24.90 -18.02
CA ASN A 184 17.59 26.06 -17.14
C ASN A 184 16.11 26.48 -17.04
N SER A 185 15.19 25.82 -17.78
CA SER A 185 13.76 26.16 -17.83
C SER A 185 13.51 27.65 -18.15
N ALA A 186 14.30 28.18 -19.06
CA ALA A 186 14.29 29.57 -19.48
C ALA A 186 13.47 29.78 -20.77
N THR A 187 13.18 31.05 -21.03
CA THR A 187 12.45 31.45 -22.25
C THR A 187 13.30 31.35 -23.51
N ARG A 188 12.65 31.29 -24.68
CA ARG A 188 13.31 31.32 -26.00
C ARG A 188 13.59 32.73 -26.54
N ILE A 189 12.95 33.76 -25.96
CA ILE A 189 13.16 35.12 -26.41
C ILE A 189 14.51 35.63 -25.89
N ASP A 190 15.19 36.42 -26.70
CA ASP A 190 16.49 37.05 -26.41
C ASP A 190 16.35 38.45 -25.82
N SER A 191 15.16 39.05 -25.91
CA SER A 191 14.90 40.39 -25.48
C SER A 191 13.45 40.57 -25.02
N VAL A 192 13.22 41.52 -24.12
CA VAL A 192 11.90 41.78 -23.53
C VAL A 192 11.68 43.28 -23.35
N ALA A 193 10.47 43.75 -23.69
CA ALA A 193 10.03 45.09 -23.38
C ALA A 193 9.60 45.15 -21.88
N VAL A 194 10.10 46.12 -21.15
CA VAL A 194 9.85 46.28 -19.71
C VAL A 194 8.94 47.47 -19.45
N PRO A 195 7.66 47.30 -19.14
CA PRO A 195 6.68 48.38 -18.93
C PRO A 195 7.09 49.38 -17.84
N ALA A 196 7.70 48.91 -16.73
CA ALA A 196 8.20 49.82 -15.69
C ALA A 196 9.25 50.82 -16.18
N PHE A 197 9.88 50.57 -17.30
CA PHE A 197 10.84 51.43 -17.97
C PHE A 197 10.29 51.95 -19.32
N ASN A 198 9.02 52.31 -19.36
CA ASN A 198 8.35 52.83 -20.57
C ASN A 198 8.48 51.91 -21.81
N ASN A 199 8.41 50.60 -21.60
CA ASN A 199 8.58 49.60 -22.64
C ASN A 199 9.93 49.60 -23.34
N LEU A 200 10.99 50.07 -22.67
CA LEU A 200 12.34 49.88 -23.20
C LEU A 200 12.64 48.39 -23.36
N ILE A 201 13.29 48.06 -24.48
CA ILE A 201 13.69 46.69 -24.79
C ILE A 201 15.03 46.40 -24.11
N PHE A 202 15.06 45.34 -23.33
CA PHE A 202 16.27 44.82 -22.67
C PHE A 202 16.64 43.47 -23.29
N SER A 203 17.90 43.31 -23.66
CA SER A 203 18.45 42.00 -24.02
C SER A 203 18.65 41.16 -22.76
N LEU A 204 18.29 39.88 -22.84
CA LEU A 204 18.52 38.93 -21.73
C LEU A 204 20.01 38.56 -21.64
N ALA A 205 20.49 38.32 -20.45
CA ALA A 205 21.87 37.91 -20.23
C ALA A 205 22.09 36.47 -20.75
N PRO A 206 23.34 36.14 -21.14
CA PRO A 206 23.71 34.75 -21.43
C PRO A 206 23.26 33.79 -20.30
N GLY A 207 22.75 32.63 -20.67
CA GLY A 207 22.19 31.64 -19.71
C GLY A 207 20.78 31.97 -19.16
N SER A 208 20.19 33.14 -19.52
CA SER A 208 18.79 33.47 -19.23
C SER A 208 17.82 33.05 -20.33
N THR A 209 18.32 32.51 -21.44
CA THR A 209 17.58 31.92 -22.53
C THR A 209 17.70 30.40 -22.50
N GLU A 210 16.85 29.71 -23.24
CA GLU A 210 16.85 28.26 -23.34
C GLU A 210 18.21 27.67 -23.67
N GLU A 211 18.72 26.79 -22.83
CA GLU A 211 19.94 26.02 -23.01
C GLU A 211 19.63 24.52 -23.00
N HIS A 212 20.22 23.76 -23.92
CA HIS A 212 20.05 22.32 -24.04
C HIS A 212 21.35 21.57 -23.74
N ASP A 213 21.25 20.38 -23.19
CA ASP A 213 22.44 19.57 -22.91
C ASP A 213 22.10 18.08 -22.76
N LEU A 214 23.15 17.28 -22.89
CA LEU A 214 23.14 15.90 -22.35
C LEU A 214 23.39 15.94 -20.84
N PHE A 215 22.85 14.97 -20.15
CA PHE A 215 23.08 14.87 -18.72
C PHE A 215 23.32 13.44 -18.26
N PHE A 216 24.04 13.32 -17.18
CA PHE A 216 24.15 12.12 -16.38
C PHE A 216 23.67 12.41 -14.95
N SER A 217 22.91 11.51 -14.36
CA SER A 217 22.56 11.62 -12.94
C SER A 217 22.86 10.34 -12.20
N ALA A 218 23.22 10.48 -10.92
CA ALA A 218 23.39 9.40 -9.97
C ALA A 218 22.60 9.69 -8.70
N GLY A 219 21.96 8.68 -8.17
CA GLY A 219 21.18 8.80 -6.95
C GLY A 219 21.24 7.53 -6.11
N ALA A 220 21.03 7.71 -4.81
CA ALA A 220 20.91 6.62 -3.87
C ALA A 220 19.92 6.99 -2.77
N GLY A 221 19.31 5.99 -2.15
CA GLY A 221 18.40 6.25 -1.05
C GLY A 221 18.01 5.00 -0.29
N THR A 222 17.23 5.23 0.76
CA THR A 222 16.64 4.18 1.58
C THR A 222 15.21 4.52 1.95
N ASN A 223 14.38 3.48 2.05
CA ASN A 223 13.06 3.58 2.64
C ASN A 223 12.95 2.55 3.76
N ILE A 224 12.45 2.97 4.91
CA ILE A 224 12.24 2.12 6.07
C ILE A 224 10.75 2.02 6.39
N SER A 225 10.36 0.85 6.86
CA SER A 225 9.03 0.60 7.41
C SER A 225 9.15 -0.34 8.60
N ASN A 226 8.69 0.12 9.77
CA ASN A 226 8.72 -0.65 11.01
C ASN A 226 7.31 -0.73 11.60
N PRO A 227 6.68 -1.89 11.61
CA PRO A 227 5.42 -2.11 12.32
C PRO A 227 5.60 -1.87 13.83
N LEU A 228 4.73 -1.05 14.42
CA LEU A 228 4.75 -0.72 15.85
C LEU A 228 3.67 -1.47 16.65
N GLY A 229 2.96 -2.41 16.00
CA GLY A 229 1.79 -3.07 16.57
C GLY A 229 0.50 -2.25 16.48
N HIS A 230 -0.65 -2.89 16.76
CA HIS A 230 -1.99 -2.27 16.72
C HIS A 230 -2.28 -1.51 15.42
N ASN A 231 -1.79 -2.04 14.27
CA ASN A 231 -1.91 -1.46 12.92
C ASN A 231 -1.20 -0.10 12.75
N TRP A 232 -0.26 0.25 13.61
CA TRP A 232 0.63 1.37 13.43
C TRP A 232 1.92 0.93 12.72
N SER A 233 2.47 1.80 11.90
CA SER A 233 3.78 1.62 11.28
C SER A 233 4.56 2.94 11.31
N LEU A 234 5.82 2.86 11.67
CA LEU A 234 6.78 3.94 11.44
C LEU A 234 7.27 3.83 9.98
N ILE A 235 7.29 4.93 9.27
CA ILE A 235 7.78 5.01 7.90
C ILE A 235 8.81 6.13 7.79
N GLY A 236 9.82 5.93 6.97
CA GLY A 236 10.83 6.95 6.77
C GLY A 236 11.64 6.70 5.50
N GLY A 237 12.35 7.70 5.06
CA GLY A 237 13.25 7.59 3.92
C GLY A 237 14.20 8.76 3.81
N LEU A 238 15.28 8.50 3.12
CA LEU A 238 16.33 9.46 2.79
C LEU A 238 16.79 9.15 1.36
N SER A 239 16.92 10.16 0.52
CA SER A 239 17.49 9.98 -0.82
C SER A 239 18.27 11.22 -1.24
N ALA A 240 19.33 10.99 -1.98
CA ALA A 240 20.17 12.03 -2.54
C ALA A 240 20.40 11.76 -4.03
N TYR A 241 20.37 12.83 -4.83
CA TYR A 241 20.62 12.78 -6.27
C TYR A 241 21.53 13.94 -6.67
N LYS A 242 22.42 13.68 -7.61
CA LYS A 242 23.20 14.68 -8.32
C LYS A 242 23.01 14.47 -9.82
N ARG A 243 22.72 15.53 -10.54
CA ARG A 243 22.67 15.57 -12.00
C ARG A 243 23.76 16.51 -12.49
N ASN A 244 24.57 16.05 -13.42
CA ASN A 244 25.60 16.79 -14.08
C ASN A 244 25.26 16.94 -15.57
N ASN A 245 25.30 18.16 -16.09
CA ASN A 245 25.20 18.48 -17.50
C ASN A 245 26.58 18.41 -18.14
N PHE A 246 26.68 18.18 -19.43
CA PHE A 246 27.98 17.93 -20.06
C PHE A 246 28.69 19.18 -20.52
N GLN A 247 27.95 20.24 -20.85
CA GLN A 247 28.49 21.49 -21.37
C GLN A 247 28.19 22.69 -20.48
N HIS A 248 27.11 22.63 -19.70
CA HIS A 248 26.58 23.72 -18.87
C HIS A 248 26.54 23.34 -17.41
N ASP A 249 27.69 23.22 -16.76
CA ASP A 249 27.84 22.81 -15.36
C ASP A 249 27.22 23.83 -14.37
N ASP A 250 27.09 25.09 -14.75
CA ASP A 250 26.36 26.13 -14.00
C ASP A 250 24.90 25.72 -13.71
N PHE A 251 24.32 24.82 -14.48
CA PHE A 251 22.97 24.29 -14.30
C PHE A 251 22.94 22.86 -13.74
N ASP A 252 24.05 22.40 -13.20
CA ASP A 252 24.06 21.14 -12.45
C ASP A 252 23.13 21.23 -11.26
N THR A 253 22.43 20.13 -10.99
CA THR A 253 21.45 20.12 -9.88
C THR A 253 21.67 18.96 -8.94
N GLY A 254 21.30 19.17 -7.68
CA GLY A 254 21.27 18.12 -6.68
C GLY A 254 20.08 18.30 -5.75
N TYR A 255 19.63 17.21 -5.16
CA TYR A 255 18.65 17.28 -4.10
C TYR A 255 18.85 16.20 -3.05
N LEU A 256 18.49 16.55 -1.82
CA LEU A 256 18.42 15.69 -0.68
C LEU A 256 16.99 15.70 -0.18
N ASP A 257 16.34 14.56 -0.20
CA ASP A 257 14.98 14.38 0.32
C ASP A 257 15.00 13.52 1.55
N SER A 258 14.21 13.89 2.55
CA SER A 258 14.02 13.11 3.76
C SER A 258 12.58 13.16 4.22
N TYR A 259 12.10 12.08 4.79
CA TYR A 259 10.82 12.04 5.46
C TYR A 259 10.81 11.05 6.62
N LEU A 260 10.00 11.35 7.64
CA LEU A 260 9.74 10.48 8.77
C LEU A 260 8.29 10.65 9.21
N GLY A 261 7.60 9.57 9.46
CA GLY A 261 6.19 9.63 9.81
C GLY A 261 5.63 8.35 10.36
N VAL A 262 4.34 8.38 10.63
CA VAL A 262 3.58 7.24 11.11
C VAL A 262 2.37 7.02 10.23
N ALA A 263 2.05 5.74 9.99
CA ALA A 263 0.83 5.33 9.33
C ALA A 263 0.00 4.47 10.28
N LYS A 264 -1.32 4.65 10.25
CA LYS A 264 -2.28 3.83 10.99
C LYS A 264 -3.31 3.28 10.02
N LYS A 265 -3.44 1.95 9.99
CA LYS A 265 -4.47 1.27 9.22
C LYS A 265 -5.62 0.86 10.15
N TYR A 266 -6.84 1.28 9.82
CA TYR A 266 -8.06 0.88 10.51
C TYR A 266 -9.07 0.36 9.48
N GLU A 267 -9.27 -0.96 9.45
CA GLU A 267 -10.11 -1.64 8.45
C GLU A 267 -9.74 -1.28 7.01
N ARG A 268 -10.51 -0.37 6.39
CA ARG A 268 -10.36 0.10 5.02
C ARG A 268 -9.71 1.48 4.93
N ASP A 269 -9.48 2.12 6.08
CA ASP A 269 -8.91 3.45 6.16
C ASP A 269 -7.42 3.39 6.52
N THR A 270 -6.62 4.21 5.87
CA THR A 270 -5.22 4.42 6.20
C THR A 270 -4.98 5.90 6.43
N TRP A 271 -4.51 6.25 7.61
CA TRP A 271 -4.08 7.59 7.97
C TRP A 271 -2.56 7.63 8.00
N THR A 272 -1.97 8.65 7.38
CA THR A 272 -0.52 8.83 7.33
C THR A 272 -0.18 10.27 7.70
N LEU A 273 0.69 10.44 8.68
CA LEU A 273 1.26 11.72 9.06
C LEU A 273 2.77 11.67 8.86
N VAL A 274 3.29 12.58 8.04
CA VAL A 274 4.71 12.62 7.64
C VAL A 274 5.27 14.01 7.82
N GLY A 275 6.40 14.14 8.53
CA GLY A 275 7.30 15.27 8.43
C GLY A 275 8.26 15.07 7.27
N GLN A 276 8.55 16.11 6.51
CA GLN A 276 9.39 16.00 5.29
C GLN A 276 10.31 17.20 5.15
N GLY A 277 11.52 16.96 4.66
CA GLY A 277 12.53 17.96 4.35
C GLY A 277 13.10 17.72 2.96
N ASN A 278 13.34 18.79 2.21
CA ASN A 278 13.98 18.78 0.92
C ASN A 278 15.01 19.92 0.86
N MET A 279 16.21 19.62 0.40
CA MET A 279 17.23 20.60 0.05
C MET A 279 17.49 20.49 -1.45
N PHE A 280 17.42 21.59 -2.17
CA PHE A 280 17.68 21.66 -3.62
C PHE A 280 18.87 22.56 -3.87
N PHE A 281 19.82 22.05 -4.66
CA PHE A 281 21.08 22.68 -4.99
C PHE A 281 21.14 22.97 -6.48
N VAL A 282 21.70 24.11 -6.85
CA VAL A 282 22.04 24.45 -8.24
C VAL A 282 23.49 24.95 -8.24
N ASP A 283 24.35 24.31 -9.01
CA ASP A 283 25.73 24.76 -9.20
C ASP A 283 25.73 26.00 -10.13
N ASN A 284 25.57 27.15 -9.52
CA ASN A 284 25.75 28.42 -10.22
C ASN A 284 26.98 29.12 -9.60
N SER A 285 27.91 29.51 -10.44
CA SER A 285 29.15 30.20 -10.04
C SER A 285 28.94 31.54 -9.28
N ALA A 286 27.72 32.11 -9.37
CA ALA A 286 27.37 33.38 -8.70
C ALA A 286 26.79 33.18 -7.29
N TYR A 287 26.33 31.99 -6.90
CA TYR A 287 25.68 31.70 -5.64
C TYR A 287 26.17 30.39 -5.05
N ASN A 288 26.35 30.35 -3.73
CA ASN A 288 26.58 29.09 -3.03
C ASN A 288 25.50 28.06 -3.42
N SER A 289 25.87 26.83 -3.63
CA SER A 289 25.09 25.76 -4.26
C SER A 289 23.66 25.52 -3.72
N GLU A 290 23.30 26.09 -2.57
CA GLU A 290 22.01 25.88 -1.91
C GLU A 290 20.94 26.84 -2.43
N TYR A 291 20.08 26.34 -3.31
CA TYR A 291 19.05 27.18 -3.95
C TYR A 291 17.78 27.31 -3.11
N ARG A 292 17.29 26.18 -2.53
CA ARG A 292 16.04 26.17 -1.76
C ARG A 292 16.00 25.03 -0.74
N ASN A 293 15.54 25.36 0.46
CA ASN A 293 15.16 24.42 1.49
C ASN A 293 13.64 24.38 1.64
N ALA A 294 13.08 23.22 1.90
CA ALA A 294 11.69 23.05 2.25
C ALA A 294 11.59 22.16 3.49
N LEU A 295 10.82 22.59 4.48
CA LEU A 295 10.53 21.81 5.67
C LEU A 295 9.03 21.86 5.93
N GLY A 296 8.41 20.71 6.12
CA GLY A 296 6.96 20.67 6.26
C GLY A 296 6.41 19.34 6.70
N GLY A 297 5.10 19.17 6.51
CA GLY A 297 4.42 17.94 6.84
C GLY A 297 3.17 17.72 6.00
N THR A 298 2.77 16.47 5.91
CA THR A 298 1.59 16.02 5.18
C THR A 298 0.76 15.10 6.06
N LEU A 299 -0.53 15.38 6.16
CA LEU A 299 -1.54 14.47 6.67
C LEU A 299 -2.34 13.95 5.48
N GLN A 300 -2.36 12.63 5.32
CA GLN A 300 -3.08 11.94 4.27
C GLN A 300 -4.07 10.93 4.86
N TRP A 301 -5.23 10.84 4.25
CA TRP A 301 -6.22 9.79 4.45
C TRP A 301 -6.44 9.06 3.14
N ALA A 302 -6.54 7.73 3.20
CA ALA A 302 -6.89 6.88 2.07
C ALA A 302 -7.95 5.87 2.51
N HIS A 303 -8.99 5.65 1.69
CA HIS A 303 -10.06 4.70 1.93
C HIS A 303 -10.18 3.71 0.78
N ASP A 304 -10.09 2.42 1.11
CA ASP A 304 -10.27 1.31 0.18
C ASP A 304 -11.73 0.88 0.13
N PHE A 305 -12.51 1.31 -0.88
CA PHE A 305 -13.88 0.82 -1.08
C PHE A 305 -13.89 -0.71 -1.28
N ASN A 306 -12.89 -1.21 -1.98
CA ASN A 306 -12.63 -2.63 -2.23
C ASN A 306 -11.18 -2.78 -2.73
N ALA A 307 -10.78 -4.00 -3.08
CA ALA A 307 -9.42 -4.31 -3.57
C ALA A 307 -9.00 -3.57 -4.86
N ARG A 308 -9.88 -2.78 -5.48
CA ARG A 308 -9.63 -2.12 -6.78
C ARG A 308 -9.88 -0.62 -6.77
N ASN A 309 -10.60 -0.11 -5.80
CA ASN A 309 -11.04 1.27 -5.78
C ASN A 309 -10.58 1.93 -4.49
N GLN A 310 -9.79 2.97 -4.61
CA GLN A 310 -9.31 3.76 -3.49
C GLN A 310 -9.57 5.25 -3.75
N ILE A 311 -10.05 5.97 -2.74
CA ILE A 311 -10.05 7.43 -2.69
C ILE A 311 -9.02 7.88 -1.67
N SER A 312 -8.40 9.03 -1.91
CA SER A 312 -7.48 9.66 -0.97
C SER A 312 -7.71 11.16 -0.87
N ALA A 313 -7.38 11.71 0.28
CA ALA A 313 -7.34 13.16 0.50
C ALA A 313 -6.09 13.49 1.33
N TYR A 314 -5.51 14.66 1.10
CA TYR A 314 -4.36 15.12 1.87
C TYR A 314 -4.38 16.63 2.07
N VAL A 315 -3.71 17.04 3.14
CA VAL A 315 -3.31 18.43 3.39
C VAL A 315 -1.81 18.47 3.67
N GLN A 316 -1.14 19.44 3.11
CA GLN A 316 0.30 19.63 3.23
C GLN A 316 0.60 21.07 3.60
N TYR A 317 1.54 21.23 4.50
CA TYR A 317 2.20 22.49 4.81
C TYR A 317 3.69 22.35 4.57
N ALA A 318 4.32 23.39 4.01
CA ALA A 318 5.78 23.50 3.93
C ALA A 318 6.21 24.97 4.04
N TYR A 319 7.25 25.21 4.81
CA TYR A 319 8.02 26.43 4.77
C TYR A 319 9.12 26.28 3.72
N LEU A 320 9.21 27.22 2.80
CA LEU A 320 10.22 27.29 1.74
C LEU A 320 11.18 28.43 2.09
N SER A 321 12.46 28.14 2.15
CA SER A 321 13.52 29.11 2.34
C SER A 321 14.44 29.13 1.12
N TYR A 322 14.75 30.33 0.65
CA TYR A 322 15.67 30.57 -0.47
C TYR A 322 16.86 31.39 0.09
N PRO A 323 17.95 30.73 0.51
CA PRO A 323 19.06 31.40 1.25
C PRO A 323 19.60 32.66 0.55
N GLU A 324 19.73 32.65 -0.76
CA GLU A 324 20.25 33.78 -1.54
C GLU A 324 19.14 34.69 -2.11
N GLN A 325 17.88 34.33 -1.92
CA GLN A 325 16.71 35.04 -2.48
C GLN A 325 15.59 35.14 -1.43
N SER A 326 15.87 35.61 -0.24
CA SER A 326 14.94 35.68 0.88
C SER A 326 13.56 36.32 0.56
N PRO A 327 13.43 37.30 -0.39
CA PRO A 327 12.10 37.77 -0.82
C PRO A 327 11.17 36.65 -1.35
N ARG A 328 11.72 35.50 -1.74
CA ARG A 328 10.96 34.30 -2.20
C ARG A 328 10.57 33.36 -1.06
N ASP A 329 11.05 33.58 0.15
CA ASP A 329 10.69 32.75 1.30
C ASP A 329 9.17 32.73 1.46
N ALA A 330 8.60 31.54 1.59
CA ALA A 330 7.16 31.38 1.52
C ALA A 330 6.63 30.25 2.40
N ASN A 331 5.38 30.41 2.81
CA ASN A 331 4.57 29.35 3.40
C ASN A 331 3.67 28.74 2.31
N ARG A 332 3.80 27.44 2.09
CA ARG A 332 3.01 26.69 1.11
C ARG A 332 1.98 25.82 1.82
N TYR A 333 0.74 25.95 1.39
CA TYR A 333 -0.41 25.14 1.84
C TYR A 333 -1.05 24.48 0.63
N ILE A 334 -1.18 23.17 0.63
CA ILE A 334 -1.82 22.40 -0.47
C ILE A 334 -2.82 21.45 0.15
N ALA A 335 -4.00 21.36 -0.47
CA ALA A 335 -4.99 20.31 -0.20
C ALA A 335 -5.36 19.62 -1.50
N GLY A 336 -5.54 18.32 -1.47
CA GLY A 336 -5.87 17.57 -2.67
C GLY A 336 -6.66 16.30 -2.38
N ILE A 337 -7.29 15.80 -3.45
CA ILE A 337 -8.04 14.55 -3.47
C ILE A 337 -7.55 13.71 -4.65
N GLY A 338 -7.67 12.40 -4.51
CA GLY A 338 -7.30 11.45 -5.57
C GLY A 338 -8.22 10.24 -5.58
N TYR A 339 -8.35 9.63 -6.73
CA TYR A 339 -9.03 8.37 -6.91
C TYR A 339 -8.18 7.45 -7.80
N ALA A 340 -8.08 6.19 -7.42
CA ALA A 340 -7.38 5.16 -8.16
C ALA A 340 -8.29 3.95 -8.41
N HIS A 341 -8.19 3.38 -9.61
CA HIS A 341 -8.92 2.19 -10.03
C HIS A 341 -7.97 1.15 -10.65
N ALA A 342 -7.99 -0.07 -10.10
CA ALA A 342 -7.29 -1.22 -10.66
C ALA A 342 -8.28 -2.11 -11.44
N PHE A 343 -8.03 -2.32 -12.72
CA PHE A 343 -8.88 -3.14 -13.61
C PHE A 343 -8.56 -4.63 -13.47
N LYS A 344 -9.43 -5.50 -13.97
CA LYS A 344 -9.19 -6.95 -14.08
C LYS A 344 -8.26 -7.26 -15.25
N GLY A 345 -7.38 -8.24 -15.07
CA GLY A 345 -6.48 -8.79 -16.11
C GLY A 345 -5.36 -7.84 -16.47
N ALA A 346 -4.10 -8.32 -16.54
CA ALA A 346 -2.87 -7.52 -16.70
C ALA A 346 -2.81 -6.24 -15.86
N ASP A 347 -3.72 -6.12 -14.92
CA ASP A 347 -3.90 -5.15 -13.85
C ASP A 347 -3.53 -3.69 -14.22
N PRO A 348 -4.16 -3.10 -15.26
CA PRO A 348 -3.97 -1.66 -15.48
C PRO A 348 -4.54 -0.90 -14.29
N ILE A 349 -3.76 0.06 -13.81
CA ILE A 349 -4.15 0.99 -12.75
C ILE A 349 -4.25 2.36 -13.38
N LEU A 350 -5.38 3.03 -13.20
CA LEU A 350 -5.56 4.44 -13.54
C LEU A 350 -5.79 5.25 -12.28
N TYR A 351 -5.28 6.47 -12.27
CA TYR A 351 -5.52 7.41 -11.19
C TYR A 351 -5.82 8.81 -11.73
N VAL A 352 -6.64 9.53 -10.98
CA VAL A 352 -6.95 10.95 -11.20
C VAL A 352 -6.84 11.68 -9.88
N GLY A 353 -6.37 12.91 -9.91
CA GLY A 353 -6.29 13.75 -8.72
C GLY A 353 -6.47 15.23 -9.05
N ALA A 354 -6.94 15.96 -8.06
CA ALA A 354 -7.05 17.41 -8.10
C ALA A 354 -6.50 17.99 -6.80
N TYR A 355 -5.88 19.17 -6.90
CA TYR A 355 -5.39 19.89 -5.73
C TYR A 355 -5.52 21.39 -5.93
N SER A 356 -5.52 22.10 -4.83
CA SER A 356 -5.43 23.57 -4.78
C SER A 356 -4.71 24.01 -3.53
N GLY A 357 -4.26 25.26 -3.53
CA GLY A 357 -3.56 25.79 -2.37
C GLY A 357 -3.11 27.22 -2.52
N ALA A 358 -2.13 27.57 -1.72
CA ALA A 358 -1.48 28.88 -1.74
C ALA A 358 0.00 28.73 -1.37
N GLU A 359 0.84 29.44 -2.07
CA GLU A 359 2.22 29.75 -1.69
C GLU A 359 2.30 31.24 -1.45
N LEU A 360 2.49 31.63 -0.19
CA LEU A 360 2.43 33.00 0.25
C LEU A 360 3.81 33.41 0.78
N THR A 361 4.38 34.46 0.20
CA THR A 361 5.65 35.02 0.67
C THR A 361 5.55 35.44 2.12
N THR A 362 6.63 35.26 2.86
CA THR A 362 6.72 35.69 4.28
C THR A 362 6.72 37.19 4.42
N ASP A 363 7.29 37.89 3.45
CA ASP A 363 7.26 39.37 3.37
C ASP A 363 6.16 39.79 2.37
N SER A 364 5.17 40.51 2.85
CA SER A 364 4.06 41.01 2.07
C SER A 364 4.47 42.01 0.96
N SER A 365 5.59 42.66 1.08
CA SER A 365 6.16 43.55 0.06
C SER A 365 6.48 42.84 -1.24
N PHE A 366 6.71 41.52 -1.16
CA PHE A 366 7.00 40.63 -2.30
C PHE A 366 5.84 39.69 -2.64
N SER A 367 4.61 40.06 -2.26
CA SER A 367 3.42 39.24 -2.49
C SER A 367 3.21 38.82 -3.97
N TYR A 368 3.75 39.57 -4.92
CA TYR A 368 3.74 39.26 -6.35
C TYR A 368 4.54 38.00 -6.72
N LEU A 369 5.42 37.50 -5.85
CA LEU A 369 6.14 36.22 -6.00
C LEU A 369 5.31 35.04 -5.50
N GLY A 370 4.38 35.26 -4.59
CA GLY A 370 3.44 34.23 -4.10
C GLY A 370 2.32 33.94 -5.10
N HIS A 371 1.75 32.74 -5.06
CA HIS A 371 0.72 32.34 -6.02
C HIS A 371 -0.26 31.33 -5.42
N ARG A 372 -1.38 31.12 -6.12
CA ARG A 372 -2.42 30.15 -5.79
C ARG A 372 -2.54 29.14 -6.91
N PRO A 373 -2.04 27.91 -6.73
CA PRO A 373 -2.15 26.86 -7.71
C PRO A 373 -3.50 26.14 -7.63
N ILE A 374 -3.98 25.70 -8.80
CA ILE A 374 -5.03 24.69 -8.96
C ILE A 374 -4.48 23.69 -9.96
N GLY A 375 -4.48 22.40 -9.62
CA GLY A 375 -3.89 21.38 -10.45
C GLY A 375 -4.77 20.15 -10.63
N LEU A 376 -4.67 19.54 -11.80
CA LEU A 376 -5.26 18.26 -12.14
C LEU A 376 -4.15 17.30 -12.56
N ARG A 377 -4.28 16.03 -12.17
CA ARG A 377 -3.35 14.96 -12.57
C ARG A 377 -4.14 13.75 -13.02
N PHE A 378 -3.69 13.12 -14.06
CA PHE A 378 -4.20 11.85 -14.55
C PHE A 378 -3.04 10.98 -14.98
N GLY A 379 -3.10 9.69 -14.72
CA GLY A 379 -2.05 8.77 -15.14
C GLY A 379 -2.45 7.34 -14.94
N GLY A 380 -1.56 6.46 -15.34
CA GLY A 380 -1.79 5.04 -15.20
C GLY A 380 -0.57 4.22 -15.54
N GLN A 381 -0.69 2.94 -15.22
CA GLN A 381 0.32 1.93 -15.54
C GLN A 381 -0.34 0.61 -15.91
N LYS A 382 0.35 -0.20 -16.70
CA LYS A 382 -0.10 -1.51 -17.13
C LYS A 382 1.08 -2.46 -17.32
N LEU A 383 0.98 -3.66 -16.78
CA LEU A 383 1.88 -4.77 -17.13
C LEU A 383 1.58 -5.21 -18.56
N ILE A 384 2.56 -5.07 -19.46
CA ILE A 384 2.49 -5.55 -20.84
C ILE A 384 2.86 -7.03 -20.89
N SER A 385 3.83 -7.42 -20.08
CA SER A 385 4.26 -8.80 -19.84
C SER A 385 4.74 -8.94 -18.41
N ASN A 386 5.24 -10.12 -18.01
CA ASN A 386 5.76 -10.35 -16.65
C ASN A 386 6.89 -9.39 -16.25
N ASP A 387 7.67 -8.93 -17.23
CA ASP A 387 8.86 -8.11 -16.99
C ASP A 387 8.67 -6.65 -17.42
N TRP A 388 7.69 -6.36 -18.28
CA TRP A 388 7.48 -5.03 -18.85
C TRP A 388 6.27 -4.33 -18.25
N LEU A 389 6.50 -3.15 -17.67
CA LEU A 389 5.49 -2.21 -17.21
C LEU A 389 5.51 -0.97 -18.11
N ALA A 390 4.38 -0.58 -18.67
CA ALA A 390 4.19 0.72 -19.31
C ALA A 390 3.52 1.67 -18.33
N PHE A 391 3.91 2.94 -18.34
CA PHE A 391 3.29 3.99 -17.55
C PHE A 391 3.19 5.30 -18.30
N PHE A 392 2.22 6.12 -17.92
CA PHE A 392 2.05 7.48 -18.40
C PHE A 392 1.49 8.37 -17.33
N SER A 393 1.73 9.66 -17.43
CA SER A 393 1.09 10.69 -16.62
C SER A 393 0.92 11.99 -17.42
N VAL A 394 -0.15 12.71 -17.14
CA VAL A 394 -0.39 14.06 -17.62
C VAL A 394 -0.84 14.93 -16.46
N ALA A 395 -0.44 16.18 -16.44
CA ALA A 395 -0.88 17.15 -15.44
C ALA A 395 -1.09 18.52 -16.07
N ALA A 396 -2.01 19.26 -15.48
CA ALA A 396 -2.25 20.67 -15.78
C ALA A 396 -2.31 21.44 -14.46
N GLU A 397 -1.62 22.56 -14.40
CA GLU A 397 -1.61 23.45 -13.24
C GLU A 397 -1.80 24.89 -13.68
N TRP A 398 -2.69 25.60 -13.04
CA TRP A 398 -2.95 27.03 -13.22
C TRP A 398 -2.49 27.74 -11.97
N ARG A 399 -1.63 28.77 -12.14
CA ARG A 399 -1.11 29.62 -11.07
C ARG A 399 -1.54 31.05 -11.29
N LYS A 400 -2.21 31.61 -10.33
CA LYS A 400 -2.47 33.06 -10.26
C LYS A 400 -1.65 33.65 -9.14
N TYR A 401 -0.83 34.64 -9.47
CA TYR A 401 0.04 35.32 -8.52
C TYR A 401 -0.72 36.31 -7.67
N CYS A 402 -0.22 36.63 -6.47
CA CYS A 402 -0.96 37.37 -5.46
C CYS A 402 -0.80 38.88 -5.54
N GLY A 403 0.09 39.39 -6.37
CA GLY A 403 0.36 40.84 -6.52
C GLY A 403 0.73 41.23 -7.94
N ILE A 404 0.80 42.54 -8.19
CA ILE A 404 1.26 43.12 -9.44
C ILE A 404 2.78 43.03 -9.46
N ASP A 405 3.35 42.43 -10.51
CA ASP A 405 4.79 42.43 -10.74
C ASP A 405 5.28 43.85 -10.99
N PRO A 406 6.24 44.35 -10.20
CA PRO A 406 6.67 45.74 -10.31
C PRO A 406 7.43 46.05 -11.61
N THR A 407 7.98 45.05 -12.28
CA THR A 407 8.73 45.17 -13.53
C THR A 407 7.78 45.18 -14.75
N PHE A 408 6.79 44.27 -14.76
CA PHE A 408 5.85 44.11 -15.86
C PHE A 408 4.51 44.81 -15.65
N LEU A 409 4.27 45.38 -14.48
CA LEU A 409 3.09 46.16 -14.11
C LEU A 409 1.77 45.42 -14.30
N LEU A 410 1.78 44.10 -14.16
CA LEU A 410 0.60 43.23 -14.27
C LEU A 410 0.71 42.05 -13.29
N THR A 411 -0.42 41.44 -13.00
CA THR A 411 -0.46 40.20 -12.20
C THR A 411 -0.09 39.03 -13.09
N ARG A 412 0.94 38.28 -12.71
CA ARG A 412 1.39 37.10 -13.43
C ARG A 412 0.33 35.98 -13.34
N GLU A 413 0.10 35.30 -14.45
CA GLU A 413 -0.73 34.10 -14.56
C GLU A 413 0.00 33.06 -15.42
N ASP A 414 0.22 31.87 -14.86
CA ASP A 414 0.88 30.77 -15.55
C ASP A 414 -0.09 29.60 -15.77
N LYS A 415 0.09 28.91 -16.88
CA LYS A 415 -0.58 27.65 -17.22
C LYS A 415 0.48 26.63 -17.57
N GLN A 416 0.67 25.65 -16.70
CA GLN A 416 1.68 24.63 -16.91
C GLN A 416 1.01 23.31 -17.30
N TYR A 417 1.49 22.69 -18.35
CA TYR A 417 1.07 21.37 -18.81
C TYR A 417 2.28 20.45 -18.82
N SER A 418 2.13 19.23 -18.33
CA SER A 418 3.18 18.24 -18.38
C SER A 418 2.66 16.88 -18.80
N ALA A 419 3.48 16.12 -19.49
CA ALA A 419 3.22 14.75 -19.90
C ALA A 419 4.49 13.92 -19.70
N ALA A 420 4.32 12.68 -19.28
CA ALA A 420 5.39 11.70 -19.23
C ALA A 420 4.87 10.35 -19.73
N VAL A 421 5.71 9.63 -20.44
CA VAL A 421 5.47 8.25 -20.85
C VAL A 421 6.76 7.46 -20.71
N GLY A 422 6.66 6.21 -20.31
CA GLY A 422 7.83 5.36 -20.16
C GLY A 422 7.48 3.89 -20.09
N LEU A 423 8.53 3.11 -20.21
CA LEU A 423 8.51 1.67 -20.01
C LEU A 423 9.47 1.34 -18.86
N GLN A 424 9.20 0.27 -18.15
CA GLN A 424 10.13 -0.29 -17.18
C GLN A 424 10.27 -1.78 -17.46
N LEU A 425 11.51 -2.20 -17.68
CA LEU A 425 11.90 -3.60 -17.79
C LEU A 425 12.50 -4.04 -16.46
N SER A 426 11.91 -5.06 -15.84
CA SER A 426 12.49 -5.74 -14.69
C SER A 426 13.52 -6.77 -15.16
N LEU A 427 14.74 -6.64 -14.68
CA LEU A 427 15.89 -7.51 -14.98
C LEU A 427 16.20 -8.40 -13.80
N ALA A 428 17.11 -9.37 -14.00
CA ALA A 428 17.59 -10.22 -12.91
C ALA A 428 18.27 -9.40 -11.80
N ASN A 429 18.27 -9.93 -10.57
CA ASN A 429 18.91 -9.33 -9.39
C ASN A 429 18.37 -7.92 -9.06
N ASP A 430 17.05 -7.72 -9.20
CA ASP A 430 16.33 -6.50 -8.85
C ASP A 430 16.77 -5.23 -9.59
N TRP A 431 17.41 -5.40 -10.77
CA TRP A 431 17.69 -4.31 -11.68
C TRP A 431 16.43 -3.93 -12.46
N LYS A 432 16.25 -2.62 -12.70
CA LYS A 432 15.17 -2.04 -13.50
C LYS A 432 15.77 -1.08 -14.52
N PHE A 433 15.39 -1.26 -15.78
CA PHE A 433 15.77 -0.41 -16.89
C PHE A 433 14.53 0.35 -17.37
N SER A 434 14.59 1.67 -17.41
CA SER A 434 13.40 2.49 -17.65
C SER A 434 13.68 3.64 -18.64
N PRO A 435 13.41 3.46 -19.94
CA PRO A 435 13.38 4.56 -20.91
C PRO A 435 12.13 5.43 -20.69
N GLN A 436 12.31 6.77 -20.72
CA GLN A 436 11.27 7.75 -20.48
C GLN A 436 11.37 8.94 -21.42
N LEU A 437 10.22 9.49 -21.77
CA LEU A 437 10.05 10.78 -22.41
C LEU A 437 9.20 11.67 -21.52
N THR A 438 9.63 12.88 -21.26
CA THR A 438 8.84 13.89 -20.57
C THR A 438 8.73 15.16 -21.41
N TYR A 439 7.61 15.84 -21.30
CA TYR A 439 7.39 17.15 -21.89
C TYR A 439 6.70 18.06 -20.89
N LEU A 440 7.14 19.29 -20.81
CA LEU A 440 6.57 20.34 -19.98
C LEU A 440 6.47 21.62 -20.80
N ASN A 441 5.33 22.30 -20.70
CA ASN A 441 5.12 23.63 -21.28
C ASN A 441 4.57 24.54 -20.18
N ASN A 442 5.15 25.70 -20.01
CA ASN A 442 4.67 26.76 -19.12
C ASN A 442 4.32 27.98 -19.98
N ALA A 443 3.04 28.21 -20.22
CA ALA A 443 2.53 29.43 -20.81
C ALA A 443 2.31 30.48 -19.74
N SER A 444 2.77 31.72 -19.96
CA SER A 444 2.67 32.82 -19.02
C SER A 444 2.22 34.10 -19.74
N ASN A 445 1.56 34.99 -19.04
CA ASN A 445 1.27 36.34 -19.54
C ASN A 445 2.47 37.30 -19.39
N ILE A 446 3.59 36.83 -18.85
CA ILE A 446 4.89 37.49 -18.82
C ILE A 446 5.89 36.63 -19.63
N SER A 447 6.29 37.08 -20.80
CA SER A 447 7.00 36.26 -21.78
C SER A 447 8.33 35.67 -21.30
N ILE A 448 9.04 36.30 -20.39
CA ILE A 448 10.28 35.74 -19.82
C ILE A 448 10.03 34.50 -18.95
N ASN A 449 8.77 34.20 -18.60
CA ASN A 449 8.37 33.02 -17.83
C ASN A 449 7.73 31.93 -18.73
N GLU A 450 7.66 32.18 -20.04
CA GLU A 450 7.20 31.19 -21.01
C GLU A 450 8.36 30.27 -21.41
N TYR A 451 8.15 28.96 -21.27
CA TYR A 451 9.12 27.97 -21.71
C TYR A 451 8.48 26.62 -21.99
N ASP A 452 9.15 25.83 -22.77
CA ASP A 452 8.90 24.40 -22.88
C ASP A 452 10.19 23.60 -22.67
N ARG A 453 10.03 22.35 -22.31
CA ARG A 453 11.13 21.44 -21.99
C ARG A 453 10.77 20.02 -22.36
N ALA A 454 11.58 19.40 -23.18
CA ALA A 454 11.47 17.99 -23.52
C ALA A 454 12.72 17.25 -23.01
N GLN A 455 12.49 16.08 -22.40
CA GLN A 455 13.60 15.23 -21.94
C GLN A 455 13.40 13.82 -22.47
N VAL A 456 14.47 13.22 -22.96
CA VAL A 456 14.55 11.81 -23.32
C VAL A 456 15.69 11.20 -22.51
N PHE A 457 15.38 10.21 -21.68
CA PHE A 457 16.40 9.61 -20.83
C PHE A 457 16.09 8.15 -20.49
N VAL A 458 17.13 7.47 -20.03
CA VAL A 458 17.07 6.10 -19.58
C VAL A 458 17.56 6.05 -18.13
N THR A 459 16.81 5.37 -17.29
CA THR A 459 17.19 5.12 -15.90
C THR A 459 17.55 3.65 -15.70
N LEU A 460 18.64 3.40 -15.01
CA LEU A 460 19.05 2.08 -14.51
C LEU A 460 19.05 2.11 -12.98
N ARG A 461 18.17 1.34 -12.37
CA ARG A 461 17.99 1.28 -10.92
C ARG A 461 18.19 -0.13 -10.40
N ARG A 462 18.80 -0.25 -9.22
CA ARG A 462 18.84 -1.49 -8.45
C ARG A 462 18.25 -1.27 -7.06
N ASP A 463 17.34 -2.14 -6.67
CA ASP A 463 16.81 -2.21 -5.30
C ASP A 463 17.52 -3.35 -4.54
N PHE A 464 17.69 -3.18 -3.18
CA PHE A 464 18.39 -4.13 -2.31
C PHE A 464 17.53 -4.48 -1.10
#